data_61f089b8bdad660a91fe24026cc98ccf
#
_entry.id   61f089b8bdad660a91fe24026cc98ccf
#
_cell.length_a   1.000
_cell.length_b   1.000
_cell.length_c   1.000
_cell.angle_alpha   90.00
_cell.angle_beta   90.00
_cell.angle_gamma   90.00
#
_symmetry.space_group_name_H-M   'P 1'
#
loop_
_entity.id
_entity.type
_entity.pdbx_description
1 polymer ?
#
loop_
_entity_poly.entity_id
_entity_poly.type
_entity_poly.pdbx_seq_one_letter_code
_entity_poly.pdbx_strand_id
1 'polypeptide(L)'
;MIFACVNTKGGVGKTTTAVHLAVMLARQGKTLLIDGDPQASAASWAAWRRETQYDPSPTTTCLAGKAILAEGKQLATGFEHVVVDAGGRDSVGLRSALLLAQ
;
A
#
# COMPACT_ATOMS: atom_id res chain seq x y z
N MET A 1 8.83 3.29 8.85
CA MET A 1 9.48 3.39 7.53
C MET A 1 8.44 3.26 6.43
N ILE A 2 8.59 4.04 5.38
CA ILE A 2 7.62 4.07 4.29
C ILE A 2 8.24 3.52 3.01
N PHE A 3 7.60 2.52 2.42
CA PHE A 3 8.04 1.89 1.18
C PHE A 3 7.01 2.16 0.08
N ALA A 4 7.47 2.54 -1.09
CA ALA A 4 6.60 2.72 -2.24
C ALA A 4 6.93 1.68 -3.32
N CYS A 5 5.94 0.89 -3.69
CA CYS A 5 6.04 -0.03 -4.82
C CYS A 5 5.37 0.65 -6.01
N VAL A 6 6.17 1.06 -6.97
CA VAL A 6 5.69 1.86 -8.09
C VAL A 6 6.04 1.22 -9.42
N ASN A 7 5.15 1.36 -10.40
CA ASN A 7 5.39 0.87 -11.74
C ASN A 7 4.46 1.59 -12.70
N THR A 8 5.04 2.20 -13.73
CA THR A 8 4.27 2.93 -14.73
C THR A 8 3.48 2.04 -15.66
N LYS A 9 3.87 0.78 -15.79
CA LYS A 9 3.20 -0.15 -16.70
C LYS A 9 2.11 -0.99 -16.05
N GLY A 10 2.00 -0.93 -14.75
CA GLY A 10 1.06 -1.77 -14.04
C GLY A 10 1.41 -3.24 -14.18
N GLY A 11 0.82 -4.09 -13.36
CA GLY A 11 1.03 -5.49 -13.48
C GLY A 11 0.88 -6.25 -12.19
N VAL A 12 0.66 -7.54 -12.31
CA VAL A 12 0.41 -8.44 -11.20
C VAL A 12 1.61 -8.51 -10.25
N GLY A 13 2.83 -8.46 -10.82
CA GLY A 13 4.04 -8.56 -10.00
C GLY A 13 4.21 -7.43 -9.00
N LYS A 14 3.83 -6.21 -9.38
CA LYS A 14 3.91 -5.05 -8.49
C LYS A 14 3.00 -5.22 -7.27
N THR A 15 1.75 -5.58 -7.49
CA THR A 15 0.78 -5.78 -6.42
C THR A 15 1.20 -6.94 -5.51
N THR A 16 1.66 -8.03 -6.09
CA THR A 16 2.15 -9.18 -5.32
C THR A 16 3.31 -8.79 -4.43
N THR A 17 4.26 -8.00 -4.96
CA THR A 17 5.41 -7.53 -4.18
C THR A 17 4.98 -6.65 -3.02
N ALA A 18 4.07 -5.69 -3.27
CA ALA A 18 3.59 -4.78 -2.23
C ALA A 18 2.89 -5.55 -1.10
N VAL A 19 2.03 -6.50 -1.46
CA VAL A 19 1.28 -7.29 -0.50
C VAL A 19 2.22 -8.15 0.34
N HIS A 20 3.17 -8.83 -0.29
CA HIS A 20 4.12 -9.67 0.44
C HIS A 20 4.99 -8.86 1.39
N LEU A 21 5.44 -7.69 0.94
CA LEU A 21 6.23 -6.79 1.79
C LEU A 21 5.41 -6.35 3.00
N ALA A 22 4.15 -5.95 2.79
CA ALA A 22 3.28 -5.51 3.86
C ALA A 22 3.05 -6.62 4.90
N VAL A 23 2.87 -7.85 4.44
CA VAL A 23 2.69 -9.00 5.34
C VAL A 23 3.96 -9.26 6.15
N MET A 24 5.12 -9.22 5.50
CA MET A 24 6.40 -9.41 6.21
C MET A 24 6.59 -8.35 7.29
N LEU A 25 6.32 -7.09 6.95
CA LEU A 25 6.47 -6.00 7.90
C LEU A 25 5.45 -6.07 9.03
N ALA A 26 4.24 -6.56 8.75
CA ALA A 26 3.21 -6.73 9.77
C ALA A 26 3.62 -7.70 10.87
N ARG A 27 4.54 -8.62 10.57
CA ARG A 27 5.09 -9.53 11.57
C ARG A 27 6.08 -8.84 12.50
N GLN A 28 6.61 -7.70 12.10
CA GLN A 28 7.61 -6.96 12.86
C GLN A 28 7.00 -5.79 13.62
N GLY A 29 5.90 -5.24 13.12
CA GLY A 29 5.26 -4.10 13.76
C GLY A 29 3.97 -3.74 13.05
N LYS A 30 3.29 -2.74 13.61
CA LYS A 30 2.01 -2.29 13.07
C LYS A 30 2.22 -1.70 11.68
N THR A 31 1.58 -2.26 10.67
CA THR A 31 1.82 -1.94 9.26
C THR A 31 0.55 -1.51 8.56
N LEU A 32 0.67 -0.45 7.75
CA LEU A 32 -0.39 0.05 6.89
C LEU A 32 -0.05 -0.24 5.43
N LEU A 33 -1.00 -0.81 4.70
CA LEU A 33 -0.91 -0.97 3.26
C LEU A 33 -1.86 0.02 2.61
N ILE A 34 -1.31 0.94 1.82
CA ILE A 34 -2.09 1.90 1.05
C ILE A 34 -2.20 1.40 -0.38
N ASP A 35 -3.41 1.08 -0.80
CA ASP A 35 -3.69 0.64 -2.15
C ASP A 35 -4.04 1.87 -2.99
N GLY A 36 -3.09 2.32 -3.78
CA GLY A 36 -3.25 3.45 -4.67
C GLY A 36 -3.60 3.05 -6.11
N ASP A 37 -3.82 1.76 -6.35
CA ASP A 37 -4.17 1.28 -7.67
C ASP A 37 -5.69 1.38 -7.85
N PRO A 38 -6.17 1.99 -8.95
CA PRO A 38 -7.61 2.07 -9.21
C PRO A 38 -8.32 0.72 -9.27
N GLN A 39 -7.59 -0.35 -9.56
CA GLN A 39 -8.17 -1.69 -9.57
C GLN A 39 -8.35 -2.27 -8.16
N ALA A 40 -7.75 -1.65 -7.15
CA ALA A 40 -7.88 -2.06 -5.75
C ALA A 40 -7.51 -3.54 -5.51
N SER A 41 -6.54 -4.05 -6.26
CA SER A 41 -6.14 -5.46 -6.19
C SER A 41 -5.53 -5.82 -4.84
N ALA A 42 -4.71 -4.93 -4.27
CA ALA A 42 -4.09 -5.17 -2.98
C ALA A 42 -5.13 -5.16 -1.85
N ALA A 43 -6.10 -4.26 -1.92
CA ALA A 43 -7.18 -4.20 -0.93
C ALA A 43 -8.03 -5.45 -0.96
N SER A 44 -8.36 -5.94 -2.16
CA SER A 44 -9.13 -7.17 -2.32
C SER A 44 -8.40 -8.37 -1.74
N TRP A 45 -7.10 -8.47 -2.00
CA TRP A 45 -6.29 -9.54 -1.47
C TRP A 45 -6.20 -9.47 0.06
N ALA A 46 -6.04 -8.29 0.62
CA ALA A 46 -5.96 -8.12 2.07
C ALA A 46 -7.28 -8.49 2.76
N ALA A 47 -8.41 -8.16 2.13
CA ALA A 47 -9.71 -8.55 2.64
C ALA A 47 -9.86 -10.07 2.65
N TRP A 48 -9.48 -10.73 1.56
CA TRP A 48 -9.50 -12.19 1.48
C TRP A 48 -8.64 -12.81 2.56
N ARG A 49 -7.43 -12.27 2.77
CA ARG A 49 -6.52 -12.77 3.79
C ARG A 49 -7.13 -12.69 5.18
N ARG A 50 -7.81 -11.60 5.51
CA ARG A 50 -8.46 -11.46 6.81
C ARG A 50 -9.59 -12.48 7.00
N GLU A 51 -10.35 -12.75 5.93
CA GLU A 51 -11.42 -13.73 5.97
C GLU A 51 -10.89 -15.15 6.20
N THR A 52 -9.70 -15.44 5.73
CA THR A 52 -9.06 -16.74 5.93
C THR A 52 -8.27 -16.83 7.23
N GLN A 53 -8.29 -15.77 8.03
CA GLN A 53 -7.69 -15.73 9.37
C GLN A 53 -6.18 -15.93 9.41
N TYR A 54 -5.49 -15.46 8.40
CA TYR A 54 -4.03 -15.41 8.44
C TYR A 54 -3.59 -14.19 9.26
N ASP A 55 -2.87 -14.44 10.34
CA ASP A 55 -2.28 -13.39 11.18
C ASP A 55 -0.76 -13.48 11.11
N PRO A 56 -0.08 -12.34 11.26
CA PRO A 56 -0.59 -10.98 11.29
C PRO A 56 -1.00 -10.47 9.91
N SER A 57 -1.86 -9.47 9.88
CA SER A 57 -2.29 -8.84 8.63
C SER A 57 -2.09 -7.34 8.70
N PRO A 58 -1.67 -6.68 7.61
CA PRO A 58 -1.60 -5.23 7.60
C PRO A 58 -2.99 -4.61 7.60
N THR A 59 -3.10 -3.40 8.14
CA THR A 59 -4.27 -2.56 7.95
C THR A 59 -4.23 -2.03 6.52
N THR A 60 -5.35 -2.08 5.81
CA THR A 60 -5.38 -1.69 4.39
C THR A 60 -6.36 -0.57 4.16
N THR A 61 -5.95 0.42 3.37
CA THR A 61 -6.82 1.49 2.93
C THR A 61 -6.59 1.79 1.46
N CYS A 62 -7.60 2.35 0.79
CA CYS A 62 -7.50 2.76 -0.60
C CYS A 62 -7.46 4.28 -0.67
N LEU A 63 -6.44 4.82 -1.31
CA LEU A 63 -6.30 6.25 -1.54
C LEU A 63 -5.91 6.45 -3.00
N ALA A 64 -6.33 7.57 -3.58
CA ALA A 64 -6.05 7.85 -4.98
C ALA A 64 -5.49 9.24 -5.16
N GLY A 65 -4.62 9.41 -6.16
CA GLY A 65 -4.10 10.70 -6.55
C GLY A 65 -3.40 11.43 -5.42
N LYS A 66 -3.76 12.68 -5.22
CA LYS A 66 -3.15 13.54 -4.20
C LYS A 66 -3.42 13.06 -2.79
N ALA A 67 -4.49 12.31 -2.56
CA ALA A 67 -4.83 11.80 -1.25
C ALA A 67 -3.76 10.85 -0.71
N ILE A 68 -3.02 10.17 -1.58
CA ILE A 68 -1.94 9.28 -1.16
C ILE A 68 -0.93 10.04 -0.31
N LEU A 69 -0.52 11.23 -0.74
CA LEU A 69 0.41 12.03 0.04
C LEU A 69 -0.29 12.71 1.23
N ALA A 70 -1.40 13.40 0.97
CA ALA A 70 -2.06 14.22 1.98
C ALA A 70 -2.57 13.38 3.16
N GLU A 71 -3.31 12.32 2.88
CA GLU A 71 -3.87 11.48 3.94
C GLU A 71 -2.87 10.43 4.40
N GLY A 72 -2.00 9.98 3.50
CA GLY A 72 -0.96 9.01 3.84
C GLY A 72 -0.02 9.53 4.93
N LYS A 73 0.33 10.80 4.90
CA LYS A 73 1.16 11.40 5.94
C LYS A 73 0.51 11.32 7.32
N GLN A 74 -0.79 11.60 7.38
CA GLN A 74 -1.51 11.54 8.64
C GLN A 74 -1.66 10.11 9.14
N LEU A 75 -2.02 9.21 8.25
CA LEU A 75 -2.20 7.81 8.60
C LEU A 75 -0.88 7.16 9.03
N ALA A 76 0.22 7.54 8.39
CA ALA A 76 1.53 6.95 8.67
C ALA A 76 1.97 7.16 10.11
N THR A 77 1.50 8.21 10.78
CA THR A 77 1.88 8.48 12.16
C THR A 77 1.42 7.39 13.13
N GLY A 78 0.41 6.62 12.77
CA GLY A 78 -0.12 5.54 13.60
C GLY A 78 0.48 4.17 13.32
N PHE A 79 1.47 4.07 12.42
CA PHE A 79 2.04 2.80 12.01
C PHE A 79 3.56 2.84 12.02
N GLU A 80 4.18 1.70 12.33
CA GLU A 80 5.64 1.59 12.25
C GLU A 80 6.11 1.50 10.81
N HIS A 81 5.34 0.82 9.97
CA HIS A 81 5.67 0.62 8.57
C HIS A 81 4.48 0.97 7.69
N VAL A 82 4.76 1.55 6.54
CA VAL A 82 3.74 1.87 5.54
C VAL A 82 4.23 1.38 4.19
N VAL A 83 3.39 0.61 3.50
CA VAL A 83 3.66 0.15 2.14
C VAL A 83 2.61 0.77 1.23
N VAL A 84 3.05 1.42 0.16
CA VAL A 84 2.16 2.03 -0.82
C VAL A 84 2.27 1.27 -2.14
N ASP A 85 1.15 0.76 -2.62
CA ASP A 85 1.07 0.15 -3.94
C ASP A 85 0.48 1.18 -4.89
N ALA A 86 1.33 1.78 -5.71
CA ALA A 86 0.92 2.84 -6.64
C ALA A 86 1.50 2.58 -8.01
N GLY A 87 0.76 2.97 -9.04
CA GLY A 87 1.25 2.79 -10.38
C GLY A 87 0.13 2.76 -11.40
N GLY A 88 0.38 2.03 -12.48
CA GLY A 88 -0.56 2.01 -13.57
C GLY A 88 -0.56 3.34 -14.31
N ARG A 89 -1.74 3.88 -14.56
CA ARG A 89 -1.89 5.11 -15.35
C ARG A 89 -2.10 6.36 -14.51
N ASP A 90 -2.08 6.23 -13.19
CA ASP A 90 -2.27 7.36 -12.30
C ASP A 90 -0.93 8.03 -12.00
N SER A 91 -0.53 8.98 -12.85
CA SER A 91 0.74 9.69 -12.69
C SER A 91 0.74 10.57 -11.44
N VAL A 92 -0.40 11.11 -11.03
CA VAL A 92 -0.50 11.90 -9.82
C VAL A 92 -0.33 11.01 -8.59
N GLY A 93 -0.97 9.86 -8.58
CA GLY A 93 -0.82 8.89 -7.50
C GLY A 93 0.60 8.37 -7.38
N LEU A 94 1.25 8.09 -8.52
CA LEU A 94 2.64 7.66 -8.55
C LEU A 94 3.56 8.71 -7.92
N ARG A 95 3.40 9.97 -8.31
CA ARG A 95 4.19 11.07 -7.77
C ARG A 95 3.95 11.23 -6.27
N SER A 96 2.70 11.16 -5.85
CA SER A 96 2.34 11.27 -4.44
C SER A 96 2.96 10.16 -3.60
N ALA A 97 2.97 8.95 -4.12
CA ALA A 97 3.59 7.81 -3.44
C ALA A 97 5.10 8.01 -3.26
N LEU A 98 5.77 8.50 -4.31
CA LEU A 98 7.21 8.77 -4.24
C LEU A 98 7.52 9.85 -3.22
N LEU A 99 6.70 10.90 -3.18
CA LEU A 99 6.88 11.98 -2.20
C LEU A 99 6.62 11.49 -0.78
N LEU A 100 5.63 10.65 -0.59
CA LEU A 100 5.32 10.09 0.72
C LEU A 100 6.48 9.24 1.25
N ALA A 101 7.12 8.48 0.38
CA ALA A 101 8.22 7.58 0.75
C ALA A 101 9.51 8.29 1.11
N GLN A 102 9.64 9.55 0.73
CA GLN A 102 10.80 10.34 1.14
C GLN A 102 10.66 10.76 2.59
#